data_d4994926f389ffc654631757f96c7912
#
_entry.id   d4994926f389ffc654631757f96c7912
#
_cell.length_a   1.000
_cell.length_b   1.000
_cell.length_c   1.000
_cell.angle_alpha   90.00
_cell.angle_beta   90.00
_cell.angle_gamma   90.00
#
_symmetry.space_group_name_H-M   'P 1'
#
loop_
_entity.id
_entity.type
_entity.pdbx_description
1 polymer ?
#
loop_
_entity_poly.entity_id
_entity_poly.type
_entity_poly.pdbx_seq_one_letter_code
_entity_poly.pdbx_strand_id
1 'polypeptide(L)'
;MLVIVLENAPPRLRGRLAIWLLEIRAGVYVGNYSRRLREHIWGQVEQGIEGGNAVMAWRANNEAGFDFLTLGENRRTPAEMDGAKLVSFLPIVEKNV
;
A
#
# COMPACT_ATOMS: atom_id res chain seq x y z
N MET A 1 -10.58 -6.92 0.29
CA MET A 1 -9.61 -6.83 -0.80
C MET A 1 -8.49 -5.90 -0.41
N LEU A 2 -7.28 -6.21 -0.83
CA LEU A 2 -6.15 -5.32 -0.60
C LEU A 2 -5.33 -5.16 -1.87
N VAL A 3 -4.62 -4.02 -1.94
CA VAL A 3 -3.73 -3.70 -3.04
C VAL A 3 -2.41 -3.26 -2.44
N ILE A 4 -1.32 -3.75 -3.00
CA ILE A 4 0.03 -3.28 -2.63
C ILE A 4 0.71 -2.77 -3.88
N VAL A 5 1.30 -1.58 -3.78
CA VAL A 5 2.09 -1.02 -4.86
C VAL A 5 3.51 -0.84 -4.36
N LEU A 6 4.46 -1.38 -5.11
CA LEU A 6 5.89 -1.27 -4.80
C LEU A 6 6.60 -0.46 -5.85
N GLU A 7 7.51 0.40 -5.40
CA GLU A 7 8.39 1.15 -6.27
C GLU A 7 9.83 0.90 -5.86
N ASN A 8 10.68 0.58 -6.79
CA ASN A 8 12.10 0.35 -6.51
C ASN A 8 12.32 -0.80 -5.53
N ALA A 9 11.49 -1.81 -5.58
CA ALA A 9 11.57 -2.91 -4.64
C ALA A 9 12.58 -3.96 -5.13
N PRO A 10 13.33 -4.59 -4.22
CA PRO A 10 14.22 -5.66 -4.59
C PRO A 10 13.44 -6.85 -5.18
N PRO A 11 14.02 -7.56 -6.15
CA PRO A 11 13.35 -8.73 -6.74
C PRO A 11 12.96 -9.79 -5.72
N ARG A 12 13.73 -9.94 -4.64
CA ARG A 12 13.40 -10.90 -3.58
C ARG A 12 12.03 -10.59 -2.97
N LEU A 13 11.76 -9.32 -2.67
CA LEU A 13 10.48 -8.95 -2.10
C LEU A 13 9.36 -9.17 -3.09
N ARG A 14 9.58 -8.78 -4.34
CA ARG A 14 8.57 -8.95 -5.38
C ARG A 14 8.20 -10.42 -5.54
N GLY A 15 9.19 -11.29 -5.55
CA GLY A 15 8.95 -12.73 -5.64
C GLY A 15 8.21 -13.28 -4.43
N ARG A 16 8.50 -12.74 -3.26
CA ARG A 16 7.83 -13.17 -2.03
C ARG A 16 6.36 -12.78 -2.03
N LEU A 17 6.04 -11.57 -2.46
CA LEU A 17 4.65 -11.15 -2.52
C LEU A 17 3.85 -11.96 -3.53
N ALA A 18 4.48 -12.41 -4.60
CA ALA A 18 3.82 -13.22 -5.61
C ALA A 18 3.33 -14.58 -5.08
N ILE A 19 3.80 -14.99 -3.90
CA ILE A 19 3.33 -16.22 -3.27
C ILE A 19 1.88 -16.07 -2.79
N TRP A 20 1.55 -14.87 -2.29
CA TRP A 20 0.22 -14.63 -1.74
C TRP A 20 -0.68 -13.81 -2.64
N LEU A 21 -0.08 -12.96 -3.48
CA LEU A 21 -0.83 -11.94 -4.21
C LEU A 21 -0.66 -12.10 -5.70
N LEU A 22 -1.62 -11.62 -6.45
CA LEU A 22 -1.54 -11.60 -7.89
C LEU A 22 -0.91 -10.29 -8.34
N GLU A 23 0.19 -10.37 -9.08
CA GLU A 23 0.80 -9.18 -9.64
C GLU A 23 0.10 -8.86 -10.96
N ILE A 24 -0.78 -7.87 -10.92
CA ILE A 24 -1.56 -7.53 -12.11
C ILE A 24 -0.82 -6.58 -13.03
N ARG A 25 0.24 -5.97 -12.52
CA ARG A 25 1.10 -5.09 -13.28
C ARG A 25 2.41 -5.02 -12.51
N ALA A 26 3.50 -4.67 -13.18
CA ALA A 26 4.79 -4.59 -12.49
C ALA A 26 4.67 -3.72 -11.23
N GLY A 27 4.93 -4.31 -10.09
CA GLY A 27 4.88 -3.63 -8.80
C GLY A 27 3.49 -3.45 -8.22
N VAL A 28 2.43 -3.92 -8.87
CA VAL A 28 1.06 -3.76 -8.39
C VAL A 28 0.47 -5.13 -8.09
N TYR A 29 0.16 -5.37 -6.82
CA TYR A 29 -0.30 -6.67 -6.33
C TYR A 29 -1.67 -6.55 -5.72
N VAL A 30 -2.52 -7.54 -5.94
CA VAL A 30 -3.86 -7.55 -5.37
C VAL A 30 -4.13 -8.91 -4.72
N GLY A 31 -4.96 -8.91 -3.72
CA GLY A 31 -5.38 -10.12 -3.04
C GLY A 31 -6.54 -9.85 -2.11
N ASN A 32 -6.98 -10.89 -1.44
CA ASN A 32 -8.11 -10.77 -0.52
C ASN A 32 -7.84 -11.66 0.69
N TYR A 33 -7.36 -11.06 1.76
CA TYR A 33 -6.95 -11.80 2.94
C TYR A 33 -7.50 -11.17 4.22
N SER A 34 -7.48 -11.95 5.30
CA SER A 34 -7.89 -11.49 6.59
C SER A 34 -6.92 -10.43 7.12
N ARG A 35 -7.34 -9.70 8.12
CA ARG A 35 -6.49 -8.72 8.77
C ARG A 35 -5.17 -9.30 9.24
N ARG A 36 -5.22 -10.50 9.84
CA ARG A 36 -4.02 -11.14 10.36
C ARG A 36 -3.00 -11.41 9.26
N LEU A 37 -3.46 -11.95 8.15
CA LEU A 37 -2.56 -12.26 7.05
C LEU A 37 -2.11 -11.00 6.33
N ARG A 38 -2.97 -10.00 6.24
CA ARG A 38 -2.59 -8.71 5.69
C ARG A 38 -1.45 -8.09 6.49
N GLU A 39 -1.53 -8.15 7.81
CA GLU A 39 -0.48 -7.61 8.66
C GLU A 39 0.82 -8.39 8.52
N HIS A 40 0.71 -9.70 8.35
CA HIS A 40 1.88 -10.53 8.09
C HIS A 40 2.55 -10.15 6.78
N ILE A 41 1.77 -9.95 5.73
CA ILE A 41 2.29 -9.57 4.42
C ILE A 41 2.97 -8.20 4.52
N TRP A 42 2.36 -7.27 5.24
CA TRP A 42 2.98 -5.95 5.42
C TRP A 42 4.31 -6.04 6.17
N GLY A 43 4.41 -6.94 7.14
CA GLY A 43 5.67 -7.18 7.83
C GLY A 43 6.76 -7.65 6.88
N GLN A 44 6.41 -8.46 5.87
CA GLN A 44 7.37 -8.87 4.86
C GLN A 44 7.82 -7.67 4.00
N VAL A 45 6.89 -6.77 3.70
CA VAL A 45 7.23 -5.58 2.95
C VAL A 45 8.19 -4.70 3.76
N GLU A 46 7.89 -4.49 5.03
CA GLU A 46 8.74 -3.70 5.90
C GLU A 46 10.16 -4.23 5.97
N GLN A 47 10.29 -5.54 6.02
CA GLN A 47 11.61 -6.16 6.12
C GLN A 47 12.38 -6.15 4.80
N GLY A 48 11.68 -6.14 3.68
CA GLY A 48 12.31 -6.34 2.39
C GLY A 48 12.35 -5.16 1.44
N ILE A 49 11.70 -4.05 1.77
CA ILE A 49 11.60 -2.94 0.83
C ILE A 49 12.90 -2.17 0.64
N GLU A 50 13.79 -2.24 1.63
CA GLU A 50 15.07 -1.54 1.60
C GLU A 50 14.88 -0.06 1.32
N GLY A 51 15.44 0.46 0.24
CA GLY A 51 15.32 1.88 -0.09
C GLY A 51 14.16 2.22 -1.01
N GLY A 52 13.29 1.26 -1.28
CA GLY A 52 12.16 1.51 -2.16
C GLY A 52 10.97 2.12 -1.44
N ASN A 53 9.86 2.22 -2.13
CA ASN A 53 8.62 2.75 -1.60
C ASN A 53 7.52 1.71 -1.71
N ALA A 54 6.59 1.74 -0.77
CA ALA A 54 5.47 0.81 -0.77
C ALA A 54 4.23 1.48 -0.22
N VAL A 55 3.09 1.08 -0.74
CA VAL A 55 1.81 1.46 -0.17
C VAL A 55 0.92 0.21 -0.17
N MET A 56 0.15 0.03 0.87
CA MET A 56 -0.87 -1.01 0.94
C MET A 56 -2.18 -0.35 1.31
N ALA A 57 -3.22 -0.65 0.57
CA ALA A 57 -4.57 -0.16 0.86
C ALA A 57 -5.52 -1.35 0.94
N TRP A 58 -6.51 -1.24 1.81
CA TRP A 58 -7.49 -2.30 1.97
C TRP A 58 -8.84 -1.71 2.35
N ARG A 59 -9.87 -2.48 2.10
CA ARG A 59 -11.21 -2.08 2.47
C ARG A 59 -11.34 -2.04 3.99
N ALA A 60 -11.91 -0.99 4.51
CA ALA A 60 -12.10 -0.81 5.94
C ALA A 60 -13.50 -0.30 6.24
N ASN A 61 -13.98 -0.63 7.42
CA ASN A 61 -15.31 -0.22 7.84
C ASN A 61 -15.21 1.13 8.55
N ASN A 62 -14.93 2.14 7.77
CA ASN A 62 -14.86 3.51 8.26
C ASN A 62 -15.53 4.43 7.24
N GLU A 63 -15.54 5.71 7.51
CA GLU A 63 -16.24 6.68 6.68
C GLU A 63 -15.70 6.72 5.26
N ALA A 64 -14.40 6.59 5.09
CA ALA A 64 -13.79 6.62 3.77
C ALA A 64 -13.95 5.29 3.02
N GLY A 65 -14.22 4.21 3.72
CA GLY A 65 -14.40 2.89 3.13
C GLY A 65 -13.09 2.12 2.94
N PHE A 66 -11.96 2.70 3.26
CA PHE A 66 -10.67 2.04 3.14
C PHE A 66 -9.68 2.63 4.13
N ASP A 67 -8.57 1.95 4.28
CA ASP A 67 -7.43 2.45 5.04
C ASP A 67 -6.15 2.08 4.31
N PHE A 68 -5.02 2.62 4.72
CA PHE A 68 -3.77 2.36 4.02
C PHE A 68 -2.55 2.58 4.92
N LEU A 69 -1.43 1.99 4.49
CA LEU A 69 -0.12 2.19 5.12
C LEU A 69 0.90 2.48 4.02
N THR A 70 1.91 3.26 4.33
CA THR A 70 2.96 3.60 3.38
C THR A 70 4.33 3.46 4.00
N LEU A 71 5.33 3.21 3.15
CA LEU A 71 6.74 3.13 3.54
C LEU A 71 7.58 3.80 2.48
N GLY A 72 8.70 4.38 2.88
CA GLY A 72 9.65 4.96 1.96
C GLY A 72 9.74 6.46 2.09
N GLU A 73 10.60 7.07 1.28
CA GLU A 73 10.83 8.50 1.36
C GLU A 73 9.61 9.32 0.97
N ASN A 74 8.80 8.78 0.08
CA ASN A 74 7.62 9.48 -0.40
C ASN A 74 6.36 9.10 0.37
N ARG A 75 6.54 8.52 1.55
CA ARG A 75 5.40 8.02 2.29
C ARG A 75 4.52 9.14 2.79
N ARG A 76 3.25 8.80 2.90
CA ARG A 76 2.27 9.61 3.60
C ARG A 76 1.59 8.73 4.62
N THR A 77 1.35 9.25 5.80
CA THR A 77 0.70 8.43 6.82
C THR A 77 -0.79 8.76 6.86
N PRO A 78 -1.62 7.83 7.30
CA PRO A 78 -3.05 8.10 7.46
C PRO A 78 -3.30 9.31 8.35
N ALA A 79 -2.49 9.49 9.39
CA ALA A 79 -2.66 10.61 10.30
C ALA A 79 -2.40 11.94 9.61
N GLU A 80 -1.38 12.00 8.76
CA GLU A 80 -1.05 13.22 8.02
C GLU A 80 -2.12 13.56 7.01
N MET A 81 -2.83 12.57 6.54
CA MET A 81 -3.84 12.74 5.52
C MET A 81 -5.25 12.65 6.07
N ASP A 82 -5.40 12.71 7.37
CA ASP A 82 -6.68 12.48 7.99
C ASP A 82 -7.78 13.37 7.41
N GLY A 83 -7.62 14.64 7.43
CA GLY A 83 -8.59 15.54 6.84
C GLY A 83 -8.61 15.45 5.33
N ALA A 84 -7.49 15.10 4.71
CA ALA A 84 -7.36 15.07 3.28
C ALA A 84 -7.72 13.73 2.67
N LYS A 85 -7.88 12.68 3.46
CA LYS A 85 -8.22 11.37 2.92
C LYS A 85 -9.44 11.42 2.04
N LEU A 86 -10.43 12.18 2.45
CA LEU A 86 -11.65 12.31 1.68
C LEU A 86 -11.48 13.26 0.52
N VAL A 87 -10.59 14.21 0.65
CA VAL A 87 -10.39 15.24 -0.34
C VAL A 87 -9.32 14.87 -1.35
N SER A 88 -8.35 14.11 -0.94
CA SER A 88 -7.20 13.79 -1.78
C SER A 88 -7.55 13.02 -3.04
N PHE A 89 -8.72 12.47 -3.09
CA PHE A 89 -9.15 11.81 -4.29
C PHE A 89 -9.60 12.80 -5.32
N LEU A 90 -9.85 14.01 -4.87
CA LEU A 90 -10.41 14.99 -5.75
C LEU A 90 -9.34 15.71 -6.48
N PRO A 91 -8.38 16.11 -5.86
CA PRO A 91 -7.43 16.88 -6.47
C PRO A 91 -6.23 16.27 -6.76
N ILE A 92 -5.97 15.85 -6.35
CA ILE A 92 -4.73 15.56 -6.48
C ILE A 92 -4.26 16.06 -7.48
N VAL A 93 -4.67 16.21 -7.26
CA VAL A 93 -4.37 16.48 -7.80
C VAL A 93 -3.97 17.44 -7.97
N GLU A 94 -3.93 18.05 -7.73
CA GLU A 94 -3.41 18.92 -7.80
C GLU A 94 -2.54 19.30 -7.46
N LYS A 95 -2.33 19.12 -6.99
CA LYS A 95 -1.49 19.44 -6.61
C LYS A 95 -0.81 19.47 -6.86
N ASN A 96 -1.06 19.22 -6.85
CA ASN A 96 -0.45 19.19 -7.08
C ASN A 96 -0.34 19.37 -7.44
N VAL A 97 -0.88 19.44 -7.27
CA VAL A 97 -0.81 19.63 -7.59
C VAL A 97 -0.64 19.88 -7.72
#